data_e842d7fb13747a5c5db30f43a3210bd3
#
_entry.id   e842d7fb13747a5c5db30f43a3210bd3
#
_cell.length_a   1.000
_cell.length_b   1.000
_cell.length_c   1.000
_cell.angle_alpha   90.00
_cell.angle_beta   90.00
_cell.angle_gamma   90.00
#
_symmetry.space_group_name_H-M   'P 1'
#
loop_
_entity.id
_entity.type
_entity.pdbx_description
1 polymer ?
#
loop_
_entity_poly.entity_id
_entity_poly.type
_entity_poly.pdbx_seq_one_letter_code
_entity_poly.pdbx_strand_id
1 'polypeptide(L)'
;FMMRIAEAIGRDHGAKCLVTGENLGQVASQTMDAMAVTGAVVHMPIFHPLIGMDKEEIVTVARRIGTLETSILPYEDCCTVFTPKHPKTKPVLAQVEAEEQKLDVEGLIARAIANTEKTQIRYCEDEQQR
;
A
#
# COMPACT_ATOMS: atom_id res chain seq x y z
N PHE A 1 4.03 1.14 -9.49
CA PHE A 1 3.64 2.56 -9.42
C PHE A 1 3.34 3.02 -7.99
N MET A 2 2.50 2.33 -7.21
CA MET A 2 2.12 2.75 -5.85
C MET A 2 3.35 3.10 -4.98
N MET A 3 4.37 2.25 -4.97
CA MET A 3 5.59 2.48 -4.18
C MET A 3 6.36 3.72 -4.66
N ARG A 4 6.49 3.92 -5.97
CA ARG A 4 7.15 5.10 -6.55
C ARG A 4 6.42 6.40 -6.18
N ILE A 5 5.09 6.41 -6.28
CA ILE A 5 4.24 7.56 -5.90
C ILE A 5 4.35 7.81 -4.40
N ALA A 6 4.26 6.76 -3.58
CA ALA A 6 4.38 6.87 -2.12
C ALA A 6 5.74 7.45 -1.70
N GLU A 7 6.84 7.00 -2.32
CA GLU A 7 8.17 7.56 -2.04
C GLU A 7 8.26 9.02 -2.45
N ALA A 8 7.75 9.40 -3.61
CA ALA A 8 7.77 10.78 -4.08
C ALA A 8 6.99 11.71 -3.13
N ILE A 9 5.75 11.34 -2.78
CA ILE A 9 4.94 12.09 -1.80
C ILE A 9 5.63 12.11 -0.44
N GLY A 10 6.18 10.99 0.01
CA GLY A 10 6.89 10.88 1.28
C GLY A 10 8.08 11.84 1.35
N ARG A 11 8.89 11.92 0.30
CA ARG A 11 10.04 12.85 0.21
C ARG A 11 9.60 14.30 0.33
N ASP A 12 8.54 14.69 -0.38
CA ASP A 12 7.99 16.05 -0.33
C ASP A 12 7.49 16.43 1.08
N HIS A 13 7.09 15.44 1.88
CA HIS A 13 6.64 15.64 3.25
C HIS A 13 7.71 15.34 4.31
N GLY A 14 8.96 15.11 3.90
CA GLY A 14 10.08 14.84 4.81
C GLY A 14 10.03 13.48 5.50
N ALA A 15 9.24 12.53 4.98
CA ALA A 15 9.22 11.17 5.50
C ALA A 15 10.59 10.49 5.35
N LYS A 16 10.91 9.58 6.26
CA LYS A 16 12.19 8.85 6.28
C LYS A 16 12.04 7.37 5.94
N CYS A 17 10.82 6.88 5.91
CA CYS A 17 10.49 5.50 5.56
C CYS A 17 9.09 5.42 4.96
N LEU A 18 8.79 4.30 4.34
CA LEU A 18 7.44 3.89 3.97
C LEU A 18 6.97 2.81 4.95
N VAL A 19 5.68 2.75 5.19
CA VAL A 19 5.05 1.70 5.99
C VAL A 19 3.92 1.09 5.16
N THR A 20 3.90 -0.23 5.05
CA THR A 20 2.87 -0.94 4.28
C THR A 20 2.15 -1.96 5.15
N GLY A 21 0.91 -2.27 4.79
CA GLY A 21 0.11 -3.32 5.42
C GLY A 21 0.34 -4.70 4.81
N GLU A 22 1.42 -4.91 4.07
CA GLU A 22 1.73 -6.19 3.44
C GLU A 22 1.96 -7.28 4.47
N ASN A 23 1.46 -8.47 4.12
CA ASN A 23 1.58 -9.68 4.93
C ASN A 23 1.89 -10.87 4.01
N LEU A 24 2.74 -11.77 4.45
CA LEU A 24 3.09 -12.96 3.66
C LEU A 24 1.96 -13.98 3.67
N GLY A 25 1.56 -14.42 2.47
CA GLY A 25 0.63 -15.54 2.31
C GLY A 25 -0.84 -15.23 2.50
N GLN A 26 -1.22 -13.98 2.79
CA GLN A 26 -2.64 -13.61 2.91
C GLN A 26 -3.37 -13.58 1.56
N VAL A 27 -2.69 -13.14 0.52
CA VAL A 27 -3.20 -13.15 -0.86
C VAL A 27 -2.11 -13.62 -1.82
N ALA A 28 -2.51 -14.09 -3.00
CA ALA A 28 -1.59 -14.66 -3.99
C ALA A 28 -0.49 -13.70 -4.46
N SER A 29 -0.71 -12.38 -4.36
CA SER A 29 0.26 -11.34 -4.73
C SER A 29 1.23 -10.99 -3.60
N GLN A 30 1.00 -11.41 -2.37
CA GLN A 30 1.87 -11.13 -1.22
C GLN A 30 2.85 -12.28 -0.98
N THR A 31 3.77 -12.45 -1.93
CA THR A 31 4.88 -13.40 -1.86
C THR A 31 6.19 -12.66 -1.65
N MET A 32 7.23 -13.35 -1.15
CA MET A 32 8.57 -12.76 -1.00
C MET A 32 9.10 -12.21 -2.34
N ASP A 33 8.86 -12.93 -3.45
CA ASP A 33 9.29 -12.50 -4.78
C ASP A 33 8.58 -11.21 -5.20
N ALA A 34 7.26 -11.11 -4.94
CA ALA A 34 6.50 -9.91 -5.25
C ALA A 34 6.95 -8.71 -4.41
N MET A 35 7.18 -8.91 -3.12
CA MET A 35 7.67 -7.87 -2.22
C MET A 35 9.08 -7.40 -2.59
N ALA A 36 9.96 -8.32 -2.99
CA ALA A 36 11.29 -7.97 -3.48
C ALA A 36 11.21 -7.07 -4.73
N VAL A 37 10.30 -7.37 -5.66
CA VAL A 37 10.09 -6.56 -6.87
C VAL A 37 9.48 -5.20 -6.54
N THR A 38 8.46 -5.14 -5.68
CA THR A 38 7.84 -3.87 -5.30
C THR A 38 8.77 -2.98 -4.46
N GLY A 39 9.61 -3.58 -3.62
CA GLY A 39 10.61 -2.87 -2.83
C GLY A 39 11.80 -2.36 -3.64
N ALA A 40 12.16 -3.03 -4.74
CA ALA A 40 13.32 -2.66 -5.55
C ALA A 40 13.22 -1.29 -6.24
N VAL A 41 12.00 -0.73 -6.35
CA VAL A 41 11.75 0.53 -7.05
C VAL A 41 11.80 1.77 -6.15
N VAL A 42 12.06 1.61 -4.87
CA VAL A 42 12.16 2.69 -3.88
C VAL A 42 13.49 2.64 -3.14
N HIS A 43 13.92 3.78 -2.64
CA HIS A 43 15.18 3.94 -1.92
C HIS A 43 14.97 4.18 -0.43
N MET A 44 13.75 4.56 -0.03
CA MET A 44 13.39 4.67 1.38
C MET A 44 13.30 3.30 2.03
N PRO A 45 13.70 3.15 3.31
CA PRO A 45 13.39 1.96 4.09
C PRO A 45 11.90 1.69 4.09
N ILE A 46 11.51 0.41 3.96
CA ILE A 46 10.12 -0.02 4.02
C ILE A 46 9.93 -0.84 5.29
N PHE A 47 8.93 -0.49 6.08
CA PHE A 47 8.52 -1.28 7.24
C PHE A 47 7.22 -2.01 6.95
N HIS A 48 7.22 -3.30 7.31
CA HIS A 48 6.07 -4.19 7.13
C HIS A 48 5.66 -4.72 8.53
N PRO A 49 4.95 -3.94 9.35
CA PRO A 49 4.66 -4.32 10.73
C PRO A 49 3.79 -5.57 10.87
N LEU A 50 3.08 -5.96 9.80
CA LEU A 50 2.19 -7.12 9.79
C LEU A 50 2.79 -8.36 9.10
N ILE A 51 4.03 -8.31 8.66
CA ILE A 51 4.61 -9.26 7.70
C ILE A 51 4.54 -10.73 8.12
N GLY A 52 4.62 -11.01 9.39
CA GLY A 52 4.61 -12.37 9.95
C GLY A 52 3.35 -12.70 10.75
N MET A 53 2.36 -11.82 10.77
CA MET A 53 1.14 -12.02 11.55
C MET A 53 0.11 -12.83 10.75
N ASP A 54 -0.63 -13.71 11.39
CA ASP A 54 -1.78 -14.32 10.75
C ASP A 54 -3.00 -13.39 10.74
N LYS A 55 -4.04 -13.78 9.99
CA LYS A 55 -5.23 -12.94 9.85
C LYS A 55 -5.94 -12.68 11.17
N GLU A 56 -5.97 -13.65 12.07
CA GLU A 56 -6.64 -13.52 13.36
C GLU A 56 -5.88 -12.58 14.30
N GLU A 57 -4.55 -12.63 14.26
CA GLU A 57 -3.69 -11.70 14.99
C GLU A 57 -3.92 -10.26 14.53
N ILE A 58 -3.96 -10.04 13.20
CA ILE A 58 -4.23 -8.71 12.62
C ILE A 58 -5.62 -8.21 13.02
N VAL A 59 -6.65 -9.05 12.93
CA VAL A 59 -8.02 -8.70 13.36
C VAL A 59 -8.06 -8.37 14.85
N THR A 60 -7.33 -9.12 15.67
CA THR A 60 -7.24 -8.89 17.12
C THR A 60 -6.61 -7.53 17.42
N VAL A 61 -5.52 -7.19 16.72
CA VAL A 61 -4.88 -5.87 16.85
C VAL A 61 -5.84 -4.77 16.39
N ALA A 62 -6.47 -4.92 15.22
CA ALA A 62 -7.42 -3.94 14.70
C ALA A 62 -8.58 -3.67 15.65
N ARG A 63 -9.12 -4.72 16.30
CA ARG A 63 -10.16 -4.58 17.32
C ARG A 63 -9.65 -3.83 18.54
N ARG A 64 -8.44 -4.17 19.01
CA ARG A 64 -7.84 -3.52 20.19
C ARG A 64 -7.59 -2.03 19.99
N ILE A 65 -7.21 -1.61 18.78
CA ILE A 65 -6.97 -0.20 18.46
C ILE A 65 -8.21 0.53 17.90
N GLY A 66 -9.38 -0.14 17.87
CA GLY A 66 -10.65 0.47 17.48
C GLY A 66 -10.82 0.73 15.98
N THR A 67 -10.04 0.08 15.11
CA THR A 67 -10.12 0.31 13.65
C THR A 67 -10.88 -0.79 12.89
N LEU A 68 -11.22 -1.90 13.55
CA LEU A 68 -11.84 -3.04 12.88
C LEU A 68 -13.17 -2.67 12.25
N GLU A 69 -14.06 -2.01 13.00
CA GLU A 69 -15.43 -1.69 12.54
C GLU A 69 -15.39 -0.80 11.29
N THR A 70 -14.46 0.12 11.21
CA THR A 70 -14.24 0.95 10.02
C THR A 70 -13.66 0.12 8.87
N SER A 71 -12.73 -0.79 9.15
CA SER A 71 -12.04 -1.60 8.15
C SER A 71 -12.93 -2.62 7.45
N ILE A 72 -14.02 -3.06 8.10
CA ILE A 72 -14.96 -4.04 7.54
C ILE A 72 -16.16 -3.40 6.83
N LEU A 73 -16.27 -2.08 6.80
CA LEU A 73 -17.33 -1.40 6.06
C LEU A 73 -17.25 -1.78 4.57
N PRO A 74 -18.40 -2.07 3.94
CA PRO A 74 -18.47 -2.36 2.52
C PRO A 74 -17.92 -1.18 1.71
N TYR A 75 -16.90 -1.42 0.92
CA TYR A 75 -16.32 -0.45 0.00
C TYR A 75 -15.83 -1.15 -1.25
N GLU A 76 -15.73 -0.42 -2.35
CA GLU A 76 -15.18 -0.97 -3.59
C GLU A 76 -13.72 -1.37 -3.39
N ASP A 77 -13.39 -2.63 -3.72
CA ASP A 77 -12.05 -3.17 -3.62
C ASP A 77 -11.44 -3.32 -5.03
N CYS A 78 -10.28 -2.72 -5.25
CA CYS A 78 -9.54 -2.83 -6.50
C CYS A 78 -9.18 -4.30 -6.82
N CYS A 79 -9.07 -5.16 -5.82
CA CYS A 79 -8.77 -6.58 -5.99
C CYS A 79 -9.86 -7.31 -6.77
N THR A 80 -11.10 -6.85 -6.74
CA THR A 80 -12.20 -7.47 -7.50
C THR A 80 -12.26 -6.99 -8.96
N VAL A 81 -11.79 -5.78 -9.23
CA VAL A 81 -11.86 -5.13 -10.56
C VAL A 81 -10.65 -5.48 -11.43
N PHE A 82 -9.46 -5.54 -10.84
CA PHE A 82 -8.19 -5.68 -11.54
C PHE A 82 -7.52 -7.05 -11.37
N THR A 83 -8.24 -8.06 -10.90
CA THR A 83 -7.66 -9.39 -10.73
C THR A 83 -7.40 -10.05 -12.09
N PRO A 84 -6.14 -10.31 -12.46
CA PRO A 84 -5.84 -11.05 -13.68
C PRO A 84 -6.30 -12.51 -13.53
N LYS A 85 -6.73 -13.13 -14.62
CA LYS A 85 -7.12 -14.57 -14.64
C LYS A 85 -6.02 -15.49 -14.10
N HIS A 86 -4.76 -15.07 -14.27
CA HIS A 86 -3.58 -15.82 -13.81
C HIS A 86 -2.63 -14.85 -13.11
N PRO A 87 -2.77 -14.62 -11.79
CA PRO A 87 -1.87 -13.75 -11.05
C PRO A 87 -0.45 -14.32 -11.05
N LYS A 88 0.54 -13.46 -11.30
CA LYS A 88 1.94 -13.85 -11.32
C LYS A 88 2.48 -13.83 -9.88
N THR A 89 2.51 -14.99 -9.24
CA THR A 89 2.95 -15.14 -7.84
C THR A 89 4.47 -15.10 -7.66
N LYS A 90 5.23 -15.29 -8.74
CA LYS A 90 6.68 -15.21 -8.77
C LYS A 90 7.14 -14.24 -9.86
N PRO A 91 6.98 -12.94 -9.65
CA PRO A 91 7.46 -11.95 -10.60
C PRO A 91 8.99 -11.92 -10.60
N VAL A 92 9.57 -11.62 -11.77
CA VAL A 92 11.01 -11.41 -11.94
C VAL A 92 11.22 -9.93 -12.22
N LEU A 93 12.07 -9.25 -11.44
CA LEU A 93 12.29 -7.80 -11.52
C LEU A 93 12.56 -7.33 -12.95
N ALA A 94 13.52 -7.96 -13.65
CA ALA A 94 13.87 -7.58 -15.02
C ALA A 94 12.68 -7.66 -16.01
N GLN A 95 11.76 -8.60 -15.81
CA GLN A 95 10.55 -8.70 -16.65
C GLN A 95 9.57 -7.58 -16.35
N VAL A 96 9.40 -7.23 -15.06
CA VAL A 96 8.52 -6.14 -14.65
C VAL A 96 9.06 -4.81 -15.15
N GLU A 97 10.35 -4.57 -15.01
CA GLU A 97 11.02 -3.37 -15.53
C GLU A 97 10.91 -3.25 -17.05
N ALA A 98 11.08 -4.35 -17.79
CA ALA A 98 10.91 -4.36 -19.24
C ALA A 98 9.47 -4.02 -19.67
N GLU A 99 8.46 -4.42 -18.90
CA GLU A 99 7.06 -4.02 -19.15
C GLU A 99 6.81 -2.56 -18.76
N GLU A 100 7.39 -2.08 -17.65
CA GLU A 100 7.30 -0.67 -17.25
C GLU A 100 7.92 0.28 -18.28
N GLN A 101 9.03 -0.10 -18.93
CA GLN A 101 9.69 0.71 -19.97
C GLN A 101 8.80 1.02 -21.18
N LYS A 102 7.70 0.28 -21.37
CA LYS A 102 6.70 0.56 -22.40
C LYS A 102 5.77 1.72 -22.04
N LEU A 103 5.85 2.22 -20.82
CA LEU A 103 5.01 3.26 -20.28
C LEU A 103 5.84 4.53 -20.01
N ASP A 104 5.18 5.68 -20.09
CA ASP A 104 5.75 6.94 -19.58
C ASP A 104 5.67 6.95 -18.03
N VAL A 105 6.61 6.26 -17.39
CA VAL A 105 6.62 6.07 -15.92
C VAL A 105 6.68 7.41 -15.20
N GLU A 106 7.57 8.32 -15.63
CA GLU A 106 7.76 9.62 -14.97
C GLU A 106 6.53 10.50 -15.12
N GLY A 107 5.98 10.60 -16.32
CA GLY A 107 4.77 11.39 -16.57
C GLY A 107 3.54 10.84 -15.84
N LEU A 108 3.42 9.50 -15.72
CA LEU A 108 2.33 8.88 -14.95
C LEU A 108 2.45 9.17 -13.46
N ILE A 109 3.66 9.13 -12.89
CA ILE A 109 3.91 9.47 -11.49
C ILE A 109 3.65 10.96 -11.25
N ALA A 110 4.19 11.84 -12.09
CA ALA A 110 3.99 13.28 -11.98
C ALA A 110 2.50 13.64 -12.03
N ARG A 111 1.73 13.03 -12.94
CA ARG A 111 0.28 13.23 -13.05
C ARG A 111 -0.48 12.74 -11.82
N ALA A 112 -0.09 11.58 -11.27
CA ALA A 112 -0.71 11.07 -10.05
C ALA A 112 -0.48 12.02 -8.86
N ILE A 113 0.73 12.53 -8.69
CA ILE A 113 1.09 13.47 -7.63
C ILE A 113 0.34 14.80 -7.81
N ALA A 114 0.30 15.34 -9.04
CA ALA A 114 -0.38 16.59 -9.34
C ALA A 114 -1.90 16.54 -9.06
N ASN A 115 -2.52 15.37 -9.21
CA ASN A 115 -3.94 15.14 -8.95
C ASN A 115 -4.23 14.63 -7.53
N THR A 116 -3.25 14.62 -6.64
CA THR A 116 -3.45 14.20 -5.25
C THR A 116 -4.19 15.30 -4.48
N GLU A 117 -5.36 14.95 -3.96
CA GLU A 117 -6.13 15.81 -3.06
C GLU A 117 -5.66 15.62 -1.61
N LYS A 118 -5.56 16.71 -0.88
CA LYS A 118 -5.18 16.71 0.54
C LYS A 118 -6.32 17.21 1.38
N THR A 119 -6.83 16.36 2.25
CA THR A 119 -7.87 16.72 3.22
C THR A 119 -7.29 16.73 4.62
N GLN A 120 -7.38 17.87 5.30
CA GLN A 120 -6.98 17.97 6.70
C GLN A 120 -8.13 17.51 7.58
N ILE A 121 -7.94 16.39 8.25
CA ILE A 121 -8.88 15.89 9.26
C ILE A 121 -8.41 16.39 10.63
N ARG A 122 -9.31 17.07 11.36
CA ARG A 122 -9.05 17.49 12.73
C ARG A 122 -9.87 16.61 13.66
N TYR A 123 -9.26 16.16 14.74
CA TYR A 123 -9.99 15.54 15.84
C TYR A 123 -10.86 16.63 16.51
N CYS A 124 -12.15 16.47 16.47
CA CYS A 124 -13.06 17.27 17.30
C CYS A 124 -13.29 16.45 18.57
N GLU A 125 -12.87 16.96 19.72
CA GLU A 125 -13.35 16.42 20.99
C GLU A 125 -14.86 16.71 21.03
N ASP A 126 -15.66 15.66 20.84
CA ASP A 126 -17.10 15.78 20.94
C ASP A 126 -17.47 16.29 22.32
N GLU A 127 -18.38 17.25 22.37
CA GLU A 127 -19.02 17.83 23.56
C GLU A 127 -19.83 16.77 24.34
N GLN A 128 -19.19 15.70 24.79
CA GLN A 128 -19.82 14.70 25.68
C GLN A 128 -19.38 14.90 27.13
N GLN A 129 -19.27 16.15 27.57
CA GLN A 129 -19.26 16.51 28.97
C GLN A 129 -20.15 17.74 29.21
N ARG A 130 -21.47 17.55 29.05
CA ARG A 130 -22.47 18.39 29.72
C ARG A 130 -23.59 17.52 30.22
#